data_04548f86510a300ea1371f85b177135c
#
_entry.id   04548f86510a300ea1371f85b177135c
#
_cell.length_a   1.000
_cell.length_b   1.000
_cell.length_c   1.000
_cell.angle_alpha   90.00
_cell.angle_beta   90.00
_cell.angle_gamma   90.00
#
_symmetry.space_group_name_H-M   'P 1'
#
loop_
_entity.id
_entity.type
_entity.pdbx_description
1 polymer ?
#
loop_
_entity_poly.entity_id
_entity_poly.type
_entity_poly.pdbx_seq_one_letter_code
_entity_poly.pdbx_strand_id
1 'polypeptide(L)'
;MRRFGVRGVTSILFKGIKDAFLLFIGLTAAFNPIFSFHAAAGDADGYLAVTGTCRLGFPADHGAHPGYRTEWWYYTGNLVTADGRPFGFQVTVFRRQIGPISDRRSWPEPSSAWRTQQLYLGHIALSDISGRQHLFAEDMSRGALGLAGVIQTGVDTTVFLKSWKIDIGPRAQRLQAATEAFGIDLDLVPLKSPVLHGDQGYSRKGDTAERASCYYSFTRLKTEGTIRLHDRELAVSGLSWMDHEFSTADLQSGIVGWDWFSLQLGNGTELMLYRLRQEDGQPNPASSGTLVNADATI
;
A
#
# COMPACT_ATOMS: atom_id res chain seq x y z
N MET A 1 -23.91 11.51 31.42
CA MET A 1 -23.30 12.74 30.89
C MET A 1 -21.85 12.80 31.37
N ARG A 2 -20.88 12.34 30.59
CA ARG A 2 -19.45 12.62 30.79
C ARG A 2 -18.81 12.79 29.39
N ARG A 3 -18.32 13.99 29.16
CA ARG A 3 -17.60 14.40 27.95
C ARG A 3 -16.18 13.81 28.02
N PHE A 4 -15.77 13.07 27.01
CA PHE A 4 -14.35 12.73 26.80
C PHE A 4 -13.75 13.77 25.86
N GLY A 5 -12.84 14.55 26.39
CA GLY A 5 -12.08 15.53 25.65
C GLY A 5 -10.90 14.86 24.93
N VAL A 6 -10.80 15.12 23.64
CA VAL A 6 -9.61 14.82 22.85
C VAL A 6 -8.54 15.86 23.19
N ARG A 7 -7.45 15.45 23.79
CA ARG A 7 -6.26 16.30 24.00
C ARG A 7 -5.06 15.71 23.27
N GLY A 8 -4.44 16.58 22.48
CA GLY A 8 -3.01 16.62 22.28
C GLY A 8 -2.46 16.04 20.98
N VAL A 9 -2.60 16.77 19.87
CA VAL A 9 -1.64 16.67 18.77
C VAL A 9 -0.48 17.60 19.13
N THR A 10 0.66 17.03 19.52
CA THR A 10 1.89 17.78 19.76
C THR A 10 2.57 18.05 18.42
N SER A 11 2.40 19.28 17.91
CA SER A 11 3.15 19.77 16.76
C SER A 11 4.58 20.06 17.20
N ILE A 12 5.56 19.33 16.66
CA ILE A 12 6.97 19.70 16.76
C ILE A 12 7.25 20.69 15.62
N LEU A 13 7.33 21.96 15.97
CA LEU A 13 7.80 23.02 15.07
C LEU A 13 9.31 22.91 14.90
N PHE A 14 9.77 22.51 13.72
CA PHE A 14 11.13 22.79 13.29
C PHE A 14 11.18 24.18 12.63
N LYS A 15 11.74 25.15 13.32
CA LYS A 15 12.09 26.45 12.77
C LYS A 15 13.37 26.30 11.94
N GLY A 16 13.29 26.46 10.62
CA GLY A 16 14.48 26.69 9.80
C GLY A 16 14.65 25.92 8.50
N ILE A 17 13.61 25.45 7.85
CA ILE A 17 13.71 24.94 6.47
C ILE A 17 12.70 25.70 5.62
N LYS A 18 13.19 26.70 4.88
CA LYS A 18 12.46 27.30 3.77
C LYS A 18 12.45 26.28 2.64
N ASP A 19 11.27 25.99 2.08
CA ASP A 19 11.01 25.11 0.94
C ASP A 19 10.87 23.59 1.23
N ALA A 20 10.26 23.19 2.34
CA ALA A 20 9.79 21.83 2.53
C ALA A 20 8.26 21.80 2.58
N PHE A 21 7.60 21.31 1.54
CA PHE A 21 6.19 20.91 1.60
C PHE A 21 6.10 19.66 2.46
N LEU A 22 5.75 19.81 3.73
CA LEU A 22 5.45 18.72 4.65
C LEU A 22 3.94 18.49 4.64
N LEU A 23 3.49 17.47 3.92
CA LEU A 23 2.14 16.96 4.11
C LEU A 23 2.21 15.71 5.00
N PHE A 24 1.74 15.84 6.23
CA PHE A 24 1.52 14.72 7.13
C PHE A 24 0.26 13.98 6.70
N ILE A 25 0.38 12.87 6.01
CA ILE A 25 -0.70 11.87 5.94
C ILE A 25 -0.36 10.81 6.97
N GLY A 26 -0.79 11.02 8.21
CA GLY A 26 -0.82 9.98 9.22
C GLY A 26 -1.93 9.01 8.84
N LEU A 27 -1.58 7.90 8.21
CA LEU A 27 -2.50 6.79 8.02
C LEU A 27 -2.67 6.10 9.36
N THR A 28 -3.63 6.53 10.17
CA THR A 28 -4.22 5.67 11.19
C THR A 28 -5.09 4.67 10.44
N ALA A 29 -4.50 3.55 10.01
CA ALA A 29 -5.30 2.41 9.63
C ALA A 29 -6.08 1.97 10.87
N ALA A 30 -7.26 2.56 11.08
CA ALA A 30 -8.26 2.00 11.96
C ALA A 30 -8.70 0.70 11.29
N PHE A 31 -8.03 -0.38 11.62
CA PHE A 31 -8.47 -1.71 11.26
C PHE A 31 -9.86 -1.87 11.86
N ASN A 32 -10.87 -1.90 11.01
CA ASN A 32 -12.21 -2.29 11.42
C ASN A 32 -12.10 -3.71 12.00
N PRO A 33 -12.61 -4.00 13.22
CA PRO A 33 -12.39 -5.27 13.92
C PRO A 33 -13.01 -6.51 13.24
N ILE A 34 -13.56 -6.37 12.03
CA ILE A 34 -14.10 -7.49 11.24
C ILE A 34 -13.01 -8.49 10.83
N PHE A 35 -11.71 -8.12 10.89
CA PHE A 35 -10.60 -9.01 10.60
C PHE A 35 -9.66 -9.25 11.78
N SER A 36 -10.17 -9.30 13.00
CA SER A 36 -9.41 -9.85 14.12
C SER A 36 -9.29 -11.36 13.97
N PHE A 37 -8.36 -11.79 13.09
CA PHE A 37 -7.92 -13.16 13.04
C PHE A 37 -6.94 -13.38 14.20
N HIS A 38 -7.35 -14.18 15.18
CA HIS A 38 -6.42 -14.69 16.18
C HIS A 38 -5.39 -15.55 15.47
N ALA A 39 -4.15 -15.03 15.34
CA ALA A 39 -3.03 -15.78 14.83
C ALA A 39 -2.62 -16.81 15.88
N ALA A 40 -2.86 -18.08 15.60
CA ALA A 40 -2.08 -19.14 16.21
C ALA A 40 -0.64 -19.01 15.65
N ALA A 41 0.35 -18.92 16.53
CA ALA A 41 1.75 -19.08 16.16
C ALA A 41 1.92 -20.53 15.71
N GLY A 42 1.94 -20.74 14.42
CA GLY A 42 2.12 -22.05 13.79
C GLY A 42 2.67 -21.85 12.40
N ASP A 43 3.57 -22.71 12.05
CA ASP A 43 4.19 -22.88 10.74
C ASP A 43 3.21 -22.62 9.60
N ALA A 44 3.77 -22.16 8.50
CA ALA A 44 3.05 -21.80 7.30
C ALA A 44 2.13 -22.95 6.85
N ASP A 45 0.86 -22.95 7.24
CA ASP A 45 -0.19 -23.93 6.91
C ASP A 45 -0.30 -24.15 5.38
N GLY A 46 0.80 -24.57 4.74
CA GLY A 46 0.94 -24.72 3.30
C GLY A 46 1.21 -23.42 2.54
N TYR A 47 1.54 -22.32 3.21
CA TYR A 47 1.99 -21.06 2.59
C TYR A 47 3.52 -20.93 2.62
N LEU A 48 4.06 -20.11 1.71
CA LEU A 48 5.46 -19.72 1.74
C LEU A 48 5.73 -18.73 2.87
N ALA A 49 6.86 -18.89 3.56
CA ALA A 49 7.35 -17.91 4.53
C ALA A 49 8.49 -17.07 3.94
N VAL A 50 8.58 -15.81 4.33
CA VAL A 50 9.72 -14.95 4.01
C VAL A 50 10.75 -15.13 5.12
N THR A 51 11.87 -15.80 4.80
CA THR A 51 12.90 -16.18 5.82
C THR A 51 14.28 -15.60 5.55
N GLY A 52 14.44 -14.80 4.50
CA GLY A 52 15.71 -14.20 4.09
C GLY A 52 15.52 -13.25 2.90
N THR A 53 16.63 -12.85 2.27
CA THR A 53 16.64 -11.90 1.16
C THR A 53 15.67 -12.26 0.04
N CYS A 54 14.94 -11.29 -0.47
CA CYS A 54 13.95 -11.50 -1.52
C CYS A 54 14.59 -11.38 -2.89
N ARG A 55 14.54 -12.47 -3.67
CA ARG A 55 15.08 -12.48 -5.04
C ARG A 55 14.04 -11.95 -6.01
N LEU A 56 13.84 -10.63 -6.01
CA LEU A 56 12.87 -9.98 -6.88
C LEU A 56 13.45 -9.73 -8.27
N GLY A 57 12.73 -10.14 -9.31
CA GLY A 57 13.07 -9.94 -10.72
C GLY A 57 11.96 -9.16 -11.44
N PHE A 58 12.23 -7.91 -11.81
CA PHE A 58 11.27 -7.08 -12.53
C PHE A 58 11.32 -7.32 -14.04
N PRO A 59 10.14 -7.30 -14.74
CA PRO A 59 8.83 -6.89 -14.26
C PRO A 59 8.00 -7.99 -13.59
N ALA A 60 8.46 -9.24 -13.53
CA ALA A 60 7.65 -10.38 -13.08
C ALA A 60 7.07 -10.19 -11.66
N ASP A 61 7.87 -9.65 -10.74
CA ASP A 61 7.46 -9.44 -9.34
C ASP A 61 6.64 -8.14 -9.11
N HIS A 62 6.15 -7.50 -10.19
CA HIS A 62 5.02 -6.58 -10.07
C HIS A 62 3.69 -7.32 -9.95
N GLY A 63 3.65 -8.60 -10.29
CA GLY A 63 2.50 -9.48 -10.25
C GLY A 63 2.15 -9.99 -8.86
N ALA A 64 1.19 -10.93 -8.83
CA ALA A 64 0.75 -11.54 -7.59
C ALA A 64 1.67 -12.68 -7.15
N HIS A 65 1.84 -12.85 -5.83
CA HIS A 65 2.60 -13.89 -5.17
C HIS A 65 1.68 -14.85 -4.40
N PRO A 66 0.89 -15.70 -5.08
CA PRO A 66 -0.17 -16.49 -4.46
C PRO A 66 0.35 -17.55 -3.46
N GLY A 67 1.65 -17.79 -3.40
CA GLY A 67 2.26 -18.60 -2.35
C GLY A 67 2.22 -17.96 -0.97
N TYR A 68 2.12 -16.65 -0.91
CA TYR A 68 2.03 -15.88 0.32
C TYR A 68 0.58 -15.55 0.68
N ARG A 69 0.32 -15.39 1.98
CA ARG A 69 -1.03 -15.20 2.52
C ARG A 69 -1.58 -13.82 2.25
N THR A 70 -0.77 -12.77 2.37
CA THR A 70 -1.17 -11.36 2.25
C THR A 70 -0.24 -10.63 1.31
N GLU A 71 -0.80 -9.73 0.50
CA GLU A 71 -0.08 -8.92 -0.46
C GLU A 71 -0.85 -7.63 -0.71
N TRP A 72 -0.15 -6.52 -1.00
CA TRP A 72 -0.80 -5.28 -1.38
C TRP A 72 0.02 -4.44 -2.34
N TRP A 73 -0.66 -3.74 -3.19
CA TRP A 73 -0.20 -2.66 -4.04
C TRP A 73 -0.79 -1.37 -3.47
N TYR A 74 0.05 -0.54 -2.89
CA TYR A 74 -0.33 0.70 -2.22
C TYR A 74 0.24 1.88 -2.99
N TYR A 75 -0.58 2.89 -3.21
CA TYR A 75 -0.17 4.15 -3.82
C TYR A 75 -0.65 5.31 -2.97
N THR A 76 0.19 6.34 -2.84
CA THR A 76 -0.16 7.60 -2.22
C THR A 76 0.59 8.73 -2.90
N GLY A 77 0.06 9.95 -2.85
CA GLY A 77 0.74 11.09 -3.45
C GLY A 77 0.14 12.43 -3.09
N ASN A 78 0.92 13.44 -3.40
CA ASN A 78 0.56 14.84 -3.26
C ASN A 78 0.37 15.43 -4.65
N LEU A 79 -0.81 15.98 -4.89
CA LEU A 79 -1.23 16.53 -6.16
C LEU A 79 -1.60 18.00 -6.00
N VAL A 80 -1.47 18.75 -7.07
CA VAL A 80 -1.85 20.17 -7.13
C VAL A 80 -2.53 20.46 -8.46
N THR A 81 -3.57 21.26 -8.45
CA THR A 81 -4.18 21.82 -9.66
C THR A 81 -3.35 22.98 -10.22
N ALA A 82 -3.60 23.39 -11.45
CA ALA A 82 -2.90 24.52 -12.06
C ALA A 82 -3.05 25.86 -11.30
N ASP A 83 -4.14 26.03 -10.58
CA ASP A 83 -4.41 27.19 -9.71
C ASP A 83 -3.84 27.03 -8.28
N GLY A 84 -3.08 25.95 -8.03
CA GLY A 84 -2.36 25.74 -6.78
C GLY A 84 -3.16 25.07 -5.66
N ARG A 85 -4.34 24.52 -5.93
CA ARG A 85 -5.14 23.80 -4.92
C ARG A 85 -4.54 22.42 -4.62
N PRO A 86 -4.12 22.16 -3.36
CA PRO A 86 -3.47 20.92 -3.00
C PRO A 86 -4.47 19.80 -2.67
N PHE A 87 -4.10 18.58 -3.09
CA PHE A 87 -4.80 17.33 -2.80
C PHE A 87 -3.83 16.26 -2.35
N GLY A 88 -4.31 15.33 -1.52
CA GLY A 88 -3.66 14.06 -1.25
C GLY A 88 -4.53 12.92 -1.73
N PHE A 89 -3.93 11.84 -2.21
CA PHE A 89 -4.65 10.63 -2.55
C PHE A 89 -4.00 9.37 -1.98
N GLN A 90 -4.80 8.32 -1.87
CA GLN A 90 -4.36 6.97 -1.57
C GLN A 90 -5.21 5.99 -2.37
N VAL A 91 -4.56 4.96 -2.91
CA VAL A 91 -5.21 3.76 -3.48
C VAL A 91 -4.47 2.54 -2.97
N THR A 92 -5.20 1.54 -2.53
CA THR A 92 -4.63 0.26 -2.15
C THR A 92 -5.49 -0.87 -2.70
N VAL A 93 -4.86 -1.89 -3.25
CA VAL A 93 -5.50 -3.17 -3.49
C VAL A 93 -4.77 -4.22 -2.67
N PHE A 94 -5.48 -4.83 -1.72
CA PHE A 94 -5.01 -5.96 -0.94
C PHE A 94 -5.46 -7.26 -1.60
N ARG A 95 -4.58 -8.26 -1.57
CA ARG A 95 -4.90 -9.66 -1.86
C ARG A 95 -4.74 -10.50 -0.60
N ARG A 96 -5.75 -11.28 -0.26
CA ARG A 96 -5.68 -12.26 0.81
C ARG A 96 -5.89 -13.65 0.24
N GLN A 97 -4.93 -14.55 0.43
CA GLN A 97 -5.05 -15.96 0.15
C GLN A 97 -5.73 -16.63 1.34
N ILE A 98 -6.91 -17.24 1.13
CA ILE A 98 -7.75 -17.83 2.20
C ILE A 98 -7.52 -19.33 2.41
N GLY A 99 -6.75 -19.96 1.54
CA GLY A 99 -6.31 -21.34 1.65
C GLY A 99 -5.02 -21.53 0.85
N PRO A 100 -4.14 -22.46 1.23
CA PRO A 100 -2.91 -22.74 0.50
C PRO A 100 -3.21 -23.26 -0.91
N ILE A 101 -2.27 -23.04 -1.84
CA ILE A 101 -2.45 -23.49 -3.24
C ILE A 101 -2.66 -25.00 -3.34
N SER A 102 -2.04 -25.76 -2.43
CA SER A 102 -2.19 -27.22 -2.35
C SER A 102 -3.63 -27.69 -2.21
N ASP A 103 -4.48 -26.93 -1.53
CA ASP A 103 -5.88 -27.29 -1.29
C ASP A 103 -6.71 -27.36 -2.57
N ARG A 104 -6.25 -26.73 -3.67
CA ARG A 104 -6.92 -26.84 -4.97
C ARG A 104 -6.99 -28.26 -5.49
N ARG A 105 -6.07 -29.14 -5.08
CA ARG A 105 -6.03 -30.56 -5.48
C ARG A 105 -7.21 -31.36 -4.90
N SER A 106 -7.78 -30.90 -3.80
CA SER A 106 -8.93 -31.55 -3.14
C SER A 106 -10.28 -31.03 -3.61
N TRP A 107 -10.29 -30.09 -4.55
CA TRP A 107 -11.55 -29.52 -5.03
C TRP A 107 -12.32 -30.50 -5.91
N PRO A 108 -13.65 -30.66 -5.68
CA PRO A 108 -14.47 -31.53 -6.50
C PRO A 108 -14.59 -31.00 -7.94
N GLU A 109 -14.69 -31.93 -8.87
CA GLU A 109 -15.00 -31.67 -10.27
C GLU A 109 -16.50 -31.86 -10.55
N PRO A 110 -17.12 -31.09 -11.48
CA PRO A 110 -16.50 -29.99 -12.25
C PRO A 110 -16.22 -28.77 -11.40
N SER A 111 -15.15 -28.05 -11.75
CA SER A 111 -14.76 -26.83 -11.03
C SER A 111 -15.82 -25.74 -11.17
N SER A 112 -16.26 -25.16 -10.05
CA SER A 112 -17.17 -24.03 -10.05
C SER A 112 -16.44 -22.73 -10.41
N ALA A 113 -16.98 -21.96 -11.36
CA ALA A 113 -16.45 -20.63 -11.71
C ALA A 113 -16.48 -19.61 -10.54
N TRP A 114 -17.29 -19.86 -9.52
CA TRP A 114 -17.35 -19.06 -8.29
C TRP A 114 -16.27 -19.39 -7.28
N ARG A 115 -15.57 -20.50 -7.47
CA ARG A 115 -14.59 -20.98 -6.52
C ARG A 115 -13.31 -20.17 -6.62
N THR A 116 -12.79 -19.76 -5.47
CA THR A 116 -11.53 -19.04 -5.35
C THR A 116 -10.88 -19.29 -4.00
N GLN A 117 -9.57 -19.11 -3.94
CA GLN A 117 -8.81 -19.02 -2.70
C GLN A 117 -8.32 -17.59 -2.44
N GLN A 118 -8.76 -16.62 -3.23
CA GLN A 118 -8.28 -15.25 -3.14
C GLN A 118 -9.44 -14.27 -2.94
N LEU A 119 -9.26 -13.38 -1.98
CA LEU A 119 -10.10 -12.20 -1.75
C LEU A 119 -9.27 -10.95 -2.04
N TYR A 120 -9.93 -9.96 -2.63
CA TYR A 120 -9.35 -8.64 -2.89
C TYR A 120 -10.18 -7.59 -2.16
N LEU A 121 -9.48 -6.68 -1.48
CA LEU A 121 -10.05 -5.51 -0.82
C LEU A 121 -9.36 -4.28 -1.40
N GLY A 122 -10.14 -3.29 -1.81
CA GLY A 122 -9.63 -2.02 -2.32
C GLY A 122 -10.00 -0.87 -1.39
N HIS A 123 -9.06 0.05 -1.19
CA HIS A 123 -9.29 1.33 -0.53
C HIS A 123 -8.93 2.45 -1.48
N ILE A 124 -9.77 3.49 -1.52
CA ILE A 124 -9.47 4.76 -2.18
C ILE A 124 -9.76 5.90 -1.23
N ALA A 125 -8.86 6.86 -1.13
CA ALA A 125 -9.07 8.09 -0.40
C ALA A 125 -8.61 9.30 -1.21
N LEU A 126 -9.32 10.41 -1.05
CA LEU A 126 -8.99 11.72 -1.59
C LEU A 126 -9.13 12.78 -0.50
N SER A 127 -8.06 13.53 -0.25
CA SER A 127 -8.03 14.63 0.69
C SER A 127 -7.95 15.96 -0.06
N ASP A 128 -9.01 16.76 -0.02
CA ASP A 128 -9.01 18.14 -0.45
C ASP A 128 -8.54 19.03 0.71
N ILE A 129 -7.28 19.47 0.65
CA ILE A 129 -6.66 20.19 1.74
C ILE A 129 -7.30 21.57 1.90
N SER A 130 -7.53 22.29 0.80
CA SER A 130 -8.16 23.61 0.81
C SER A 130 -9.62 23.55 1.24
N GLY A 131 -10.34 22.54 0.80
CA GLY A 131 -11.75 22.30 1.17
C GLY A 131 -11.91 21.65 2.54
N ARG A 132 -10.82 21.24 3.20
CA ARG A 132 -10.84 20.51 4.49
C ARG A 132 -11.76 19.28 4.45
N GLN A 133 -11.73 18.56 3.36
CA GLN A 133 -12.57 17.39 3.13
C GLN A 133 -11.69 16.16 2.93
N HIS A 134 -12.05 15.06 3.58
CA HIS A 134 -11.47 13.75 3.37
C HIS A 134 -12.58 12.79 2.93
N LEU A 135 -12.40 12.21 1.76
CA LEU A 135 -13.31 11.23 1.18
C LEU A 135 -12.62 9.87 1.20
N PHE A 136 -13.34 8.84 1.60
CA PHE A 136 -12.87 7.47 1.68
C PHE A 136 -13.93 6.52 1.17
N ALA A 137 -13.50 5.48 0.47
CA ALA A 137 -14.34 4.36 0.11
C ALA A 137 -13.54 3.07 0.10
N GLU A 138 -14.25 1.97 0.31
CA GLU A 138 -13.72 0.62 0.21
C GLU A 138 -14.61 -0.24 -0.67
N ASP A 139 -14.02 -1.24 -1.31
CA ASP A 139 -14.72 -2.24 -2.07
C ASP A 139 -14.04 -3.60 -1.93
N MET A 140 -14.79 -4.67 -2.04
CA MET A 140 -14.27 -6.02 -1.88
C MET A 140 -14.86 -6.97 -2.91
N SER A 141 -14.07 -7.91 -3.38
CA SER A 141 -14.52 -9.00 -4.23
C SER A 141 -13.66 -10.25 -4.07
N ARG A 142 -14.23 -11.36 -4.52
CA ARG A 142 -13.47 -12.60 -4.69
C ARG A 142 -12.71 -12.59 -6.01
N GLY A 143 -11.55 -13.25 -6.04
CA GLY A 143 -10.76 -13.47 -7.26
C GLY A 143 -11.36 -14.56 -8.17
N ALA A 144 -12.59 -14.34 -8.64
CA ALA A 144 -13.33 -15.25 -9.50
C ALA A 144 -14.20 -14.45 -10.48
N LEU A 145 -14.62 -15.06 -11.57
CA LEU A 145 -15.52 -14.49 -12.58
C LEU A 145 -15.04 -13.17 -13.20
N GLY A 146 -13.75 -12.89 -13.18
CA GLY A 146 -13.23 -11.61 -13.65
C GLY A 146 -13.59 -10.41 -12.77
N LEU A 147 -14.00 -10.63 -11.50
CA LEU A 147 -14.39 -9.56 -10.58
C LEU A 147 -13.18 -8.90 -9.90
N ALA A 148 -12.13 -9.67 -9.62
CA ALA A 148 -10.89 -9.14 -9.07
C ALA A 148 -9.75 -10.10 -9.40
N GLY A 149 -8.53 -9.57 -9.50
CA GLY A 149 -7.37 -10.40 -9.80
C GLY A 149 -6.14 -9.61 -10.20
N VAL A 150 -5.13 -10.37 -10.63
CA VAL A 150 -3.92 -9.86 -11.25
C VAL A 150 -3.71 -10.59 -12.57
N ILE A 151 -3.48 -9.84 -13.62
CA ILE A 151 -3.18 -10.34 -14.96
C ILE A 151 -1.79 -9.84 -15.35
N GLN A 152 -0.95 -10.75 -15.83
CA GLN A 152 0.34 -10.40 -16.41
C GLN A 152 0.34 -10.75 -17.90
N THR A 153 0.69 -9.79 -18.74
CA THR A 153 0.76 -9.97 -20.18
C THR A 153 2.11 -9.39 -20.68
N GLY A 154 3.03 -10.28 -20.99
CA GLY A 154 4.39 -9.86 -21.32
C GLY A 154 5.06 -9.18 -20.14
N VAL A 155 5.35 -7.88 -20.30
CA VAL A 155 6.02 -7.05 -19.28
C VAL A 155 5.05 -6.20 -18.45
N ASP A 156 3.76 -6.26 -18.77
CA ASP A 156 2.72 -5.45 -18.13
C ASP A 156 1.97 -6.28 -17.08
N THR A 157 1.66 -5.62 -15.97
CA THR A 157 0.84 -6.18 -14.88
C THR A 157 -0.38 -5.31 -14.69
N THR A 158 -1.56 -5.91 -14.65
CA THR A 158 -2.82 -5.24 -14.27
C THR A 158 -3.36 -5.88 -12.99
N VAL A 159 -3.47 -5.09 -11.93
CA VAL A 159 -4.20 -5.45 -10.70
C VAL A 159 -5.58 -4.79 -10.80
N PHE A 160 -6.63 -5.56 -10.59
CA PHE A 160 -7.99 -5.02 -10.73
C PHE A 160 -8.94 -5.50 -9.64
N LEU A 161 -9.87 -4.63 -9.29
CA LEU A 161 -11.00 -4.90 -8.40
C LEU A 161 -12.25 -4.24 -8.98
N LYS A 162 -13.10 -5.05 -9.62
CA LYS A 162 -14.25 -4.56 -10.40
C LYS A 162 -13.79 -3.55 -11.48
N SER A 163 -14.20 -2.28 -11.35
CA SER A 163 -13.79 -1.20 -12.27
C SER A 163 -12.48 -0.51 -11.89
N TRP A 164 -11.97 -0.75 -10.68
CA TRP A 164 -10.68 -0.16 -10.26
C TRP A 164 -9.53 -0.93 -10.89
N LYS A 165 -8.52 -0.20 -11.34
CA LYS A 165 -7.34 -0.77 -11.99
C LYS A 165 -6.05 -0.09 -11.57
N ILE A 166 -5.01 -0.88 -11.48
CA ILE A 166 -3.62 -0.48 -11.36
C ILE A 166 -2.88 -1.17 -12.49
N ASP A 167 -2.48 -0.42 -13.50
CA ASP A 167 -1.65 -0.93 -14.59
C ASP A 167 -0.19 -0.55 -14.32
N ILE A 168 0.70 -1.55 -14.32
CA ILE A 168 2.13 -1.39 -14.05
C ILE A 168 2.88 -1.85 -15.28
N GLY A 169 3.36 -0.89 -16.06
CA GLY A 169 4.21 -1.12 -17.21
C GLY A 169 5.68 -0.73 -16.96
N PRO A 170 6.59 -1.04 -17.87
CA PRO A 170 8.01 -0.85 -17.68
C PRO A 170 8.45 0.63 -17.64
N ARG A 171 7.65 1.53 -18.18
CA ARG A 171 7.96 2.97 -18.27
C ARG A 171 6.95 3.87 -17.57
N ALA A 172 5.74 3.38 -17.38
CA ALA A 172 4.66 4.15 -16.76
C ALA A 172 3.69 3.19 -16.07
N GLN A 173 2.98 3.75 -15.11
CA GLN A 173 1.91 3.07 -14.38
C GLN A 173 0.66 3.92 -14.51
N ARG A 174 -0.52 3.33 -14.39
CA ARG A 174 -1.79 4.05 -14.40
C ARG A 174 -2.68 3.60 -13.26
N LEU A 175 -3.30 4.54 -12.57
CA LEU A 175 -4.28 4.29 -11.52
C LEU A 175 -5.63 4.79 -11.96
N GLN A 176 -6.62 3.91 -11.94
CA GLN A 176 -8.01 4.24 -12.21
C GLN A 176 -8.87 3.67 -11.07
N ALA A 177 -9.42 4.53 -10.25
CA ALA A 177 -10.34 4.13 -9.20
C ALA A 177 -11.39 5.21 -8.99
N ALA A 178 -12.64 4.82 -8.94
CA ALA A 178 -13.76 5.76 -8.80
C ALA A 178 -14.89 5.16 -7.96
N THR A 179 -15.56 6.06 -7.28
CA THR A 179 -16.81 5.85 -6.57
C THR A 179 -17.87 6.75 -7.21
N GLU A 180 -19.08 6.77 -6.69
CA GLU A 180 -20.08 7.72 -7.10
C GLU A 180 -19.65 9.17 -6.78
N ALA A 181 -19.06 9.41 -5.60
CA ALA A 181 -18.75 10.75 -5.10
C ALA A 181 -17.40 11.32 -5.59
N PHE A 182 -16.40 10.46 -5.82
CA PHE A 182 -15.05 10.90 -6.20
C PHE A 182 -14.29 9.81 -6.95
N GLY A 183 -13.18 10.20 -7.59
CA GLY A 183 -12.34 9.25 -8.30
C GLY A 183 -11.02 9.85 -8.73
N ILE A 184 -10.14 9.00 -9.21
CA ILE A 184 -8.84 9.35 -9.79
C ILE A 184 -8.63 8.61 -11.11
N ASP A 185 -7.96 9.26 -12.04
CA ASP A 185 -7.37 8.68 -13.25
C ASP A 185 -6.00 9.35 -13.45
N LEU A 186 -4.96 8.64 -13.05
CA LEU A 186 -3.60 9.18 -12.94
C LEU A 186 -2.61 8.33 -13.70
N ASP A 187 -1.76 8.99 -14.47
CA ASP A 187 -0.56 8.42 -15.09
C ASP A 187 0.66 8.74 -14.22
N LEU A 188 1.48 7.72 -13.94
CA LEU A 188 2.63 7.82 -13.05
C LEU A 188 3.88 7.32 -13.76
N VAL A 189 4.92 8.15 -13.80
CA VAL A 189 6.21 7.84 -14.42
C VAL A 189 7.27 7.68 -13.35
N PRO A 190 7.90 6.51 -13.21
CA PRO A 190 9.00 6.30 -12.28
C PRO A 190 10.18 7.22 -12.60
N LEU A 191 10.64 7.99 -11.62
CA LEU A 191 11.83 8.82 -11.71
C LEU A 191 13.08 8.13 -11.16
N LYS A 192 12.89 6.97 -10.52
CA LYS A 192 13.93 6.10 -9.97
C LYS A 192 13.58 4.64 -10.18
N SER A 193 14.59 3.78 -10.17
CA SER A 193 14.41 2.32 -10.13
C SER A 193 13.72 1.88 -8.84
N PRO A 194 13.07 0.70 -8.82
CA PRO A 194 12.51 0.14 -7.59
C PRO A 194 13.58 0.02 -6.50
N VAL A 195 13.20 0.38 -5.28
CA VAL A 195 14.03 0.32 -4.08
C VAL A 195 13.60 -0.86 -3.22
N LEU A 196 14.50 -1.77 -2.92
CA LEU A 196 14.26 -2.92 -2.06
C LEU A 196 14.51 -2.52 -0.59
N HIS A 197 13.48 -2.59 0.26
CA HIS A 197 13.61 -2.21 1.67
C HIS A 197 14.22 -3.32 2.52
N GLY A 198 14.88 -2.94 3.61
CA GLY A 198 15.56 -3.88 4.49
C GLY A 198 16.79 -4.53 3.85
N ASP A 199 16.98 -5.83 4.08
CA ASP A 199 18.08 -6.57 3.46
C ASP A 199 17.63 -7.16 2.10
N GLN A 200 17.90 -6.43 1.02
CA GLN A 200 17.52 -6.80 -0.36
C GLN A 200 16.05 -7.21 -0.46
N GLY A 201 15.15 -6.38 0.08
CA GLY A 201 13.71 -6.60 0.08
C GLY A 201 13.19 -7.38 1.30
N TYR A 202 14.04 -8.03 2.07
CA TYR A 202 13.65 -8.69 3.32
C TYR A 202 13.43 -7.64 4.42
N SER A 203 12.18 -7.33 4.69
CA SER A 203 11.76 -6.34 5.69
C SER A 203 11.20 -7.04 6.93
N ARG A 204 12.00 -7.08 7.99
CA ARG A 204 11.65 -7.73 9.24
C ARG A 204 10.62 -6.92 10.01
N LYS A 205 9.56 -7.58 10.54
CA LYS A 205 8.43 -6.97 11.25
C LYS A 205 8.24 -7.53 12.68
N GLY A 206 9.13 -8.39 13.14
CA GLY A 206 9.03 -9.03 14.46
C GLY A 206 10.33 -9.69 14.91
N ASP A 207 10.24 -10.51 15.93
CA ASP A 207 11.35 -11.12 16.65
C ASP A 207 11.89 -12.38 15.99
N THR A 208 11.10 -13.07 15.15
CA THR A 208 11.55 -14.25 14.39
C THR A 208 11.82 -13.92 12.93
N ALA A 209 12.56 -14.78 12.23
CA ALA A 209 12.90 -14.59 10.82
C ALA A 209 11.66 -14.59 9.92
N GLU A 210 10.68 -15.43 10.21
CA GLU A 210 9.46 -15.58 9.42
C GLU A 210 8.50 -14.38 9.55
N ARG A 211 8.69 -13.55 10.59
CA ARG A 211 7.94 -12.30 10.76
C ARG A 211 8.53 -11.18 9.92
N ALA A 212 8.47 -11.40 8.62
CA ALA A 212 9.03 -10.50 7.62
C ALA A 212 8.15 -10.49 6.36
N SER A 213 8.37 -9.51 5.53
CA SER A 213 7.78 -9.38 4.21
C SER A 213 8.85 -9.22 3.14
N CYS A 214 8.53 -9.56 1.90
CA CYS A 214 9.21 -9.02 0.75
C CYS A 214 8.60 -7.66 0.42
N TYR A 215 9.43 -6.61 0.37
CA TYR A 215 8.97 -5.24 0.29
C TYR A 215 9.86 -4.40 -0.63
N TYR A 216 9.23 -3.81 -1.67
CA TYR A 216 9.87 -2.81 -2.51
C TYR A 216 8.96 -1.62 -2.78
N SER A 217 9.55 -0.51 -3.19
CA SER A 217 8.83 0.73 -3.50
C SER A 217 9.35 1.39 -4.77
N PHE A 218 8.44 2.06 -5.48
CA PHE A 218 8.80 3.18 -6.33
C PHE A 218 8.67 4.47 -5.50
N THR A 219 9.78 4.99 -5.06
CA THR A 219 9.84 6.07 -4.06
C THR A 219 9.52 7.45 -4.63
N ARG A 220 9.58 7.62 -5.97
CA ARG A 220 9.30 8.87 -6.65
C ARG A 220 8.70 8.62 -8.02
N LEU A 221 7.41 8.89 -8.14
CA LEU A 221 6.64 8.78 -9.37
C LEU A 221 6.16 10.18 -9.77
N LYS A 222 6.58 10.69 -10.94
CA LYS A 222 5.95 11.89 -11.52
C LYS A 222 4.53 11.53 -11.89
N THR A 223 3.57 12.29 -11.42
CA THR A 223 2.14 11.99 -11.53
C THR A 223 1.41 13.12 -12.20
N GLU A 224 0.60 12.80 -13.20
CA GLU A 224 -0.28 13.71 -13.93
C GLU A 224 -1.61 13.01 -14.19
N GLY A 225 -2.69 13.76 -14.33
CA GLY A 225 -4.00 13.19 -14.67
C GLY A 225 -5.16 14.01 -14.13
N THR A 226 -6.23 13.33 -13.77
CA THR A 226 -7.44 13.96 -13.26
C THR A 226 -7.90 13.36 -11.94
N ILE A 227 -8.47 14.19 -11.10
CA ILE A 227 -9.30 13.78 -9.98
C ILE A 227 -10.72 14.25 -10.23
N ARG A 228 -11.69 13.41 -9.90
CA ARG A 228 -13.11 13.78 -9.88
C ARG A 228 -13.54 14.01 -8.44
N LEU A 229 -14.16 15.15 -8.20
CA LEU A 229 -14.74 15.52 -6.90
C LEU A 229 -16.19 15.94 -7.15
N HIS A 230 -17.13 15.07 -6.77
CA HIS A 230 -18.53 15.17 -7.17
C HIS A 230 -18.64 15.23 -8.71
N ASP A 231 -19.28 16.24 -9.26
CA ASP A 231 -19.48 16.44 -10.70
C ASP A 231 -18.36 17.24 -11.39
N ARG A 232 -17.24 17.50 -10.69
CA ARG A 232 -16.13 18.30 -11.20
C ARG A 232 -14.90 17.45 -11.43
N GLU A 233 -14.38 17.52 -12.65
CA GLU A 233 -13.06 16.99 -12.97
C GLU A 233 -12.00 18.10 -12.85
N LEU A 234 -10.89 17.78 -12.21
CA LEU A 234 -9.79 18.70 -11.97
C LEU A 234 -8.52 18.06 -12.50
N ALA A 235 -7.86 18.73 -13.44
CA ALA A 235 -6.52 18.34 -13.87
C ALA A 235 -5.52 18.60 -12.74
N VAL A 236 -4.66 17.60 -12.48
CA VAL A 236 -3.71 17.64 -11.40
C VAL A 236 -2.34 17.13 -11.84
N SER A 237 -1.31 17.58 -11.15
CA SER A 237 0.05 17.05 -11.25
C SER A 237 0.70 16.97 -9.89
N GLY A 238 1.76 16.16 -9.75
CA GLY A 238 2.45 16.05 -8.48
C GLY A 238 3.44 14.91 -8.43
N LEU A 239 3.70 14.42 -7.23
CA LEU A 239 4.56 13.28 -6.96
C LEU A 239 3.82 12.23 -6.15
N SER A 240 4.09 10.97 -6.48
CA SER A 240 3.51 9.83 -5.80
C SER A 240 4.58 8.83 -5.35
N TRP A 241 4.16 7.94 -4.51
CA TRP A 241 4.89 6.80 -3.96
C TRP A 241 4.09 5.53 -4.20
N MET A 242 4.77 4.41 -4.44
CA MET A 242 4.15 3.09 -4.55
C MET A 242 4.89 2.10 -3.68
N ASP A 243 4.15 1.29 -2.92
CA ASP A 243 4.64 0.12 -2.20
C ASP A 243 4.02 -1.16 -2.74
N HIS A 244 4.84 -2.18 -2.89
CA HIS A 244 4.40 -3.55 -3.08
C HIS A 244 5.04 -4.42 -2.00
N GLU A 245 4.20 -5.08 -1.25
CA GLU A 245 4.65 -5.89 -0.11
C GLU A 245 3.84 -7.18 -0.02
N PHE A 246 4.51 -8.30 0.22
CA PHE A 246 3.85 -9.59 0.40
C PHE A 246 4.51 -10.41 1.51
N SER A 247 3.67 -11.15 2.26
CA SER A 247 4.08 -11.94 3.40
C SER A 247 3.05 -13.02 3.76
N THR A 248 3.43 -13.90 4.66
CA THR A 248 2.52 -14.88 5.28
C THR A 248 2.31 -14.59 6.76
N ALA A 249 3.34 -14.16 7.47
CA ALA A 249 3.25 -13.89 8.89
C ALA A 249 2.34 -12.69 9.16
N ASP A 250 1.44 -12.86 10.11
CA ASP A 250 0.66 -11.77 10.67
C ASP A 250 1.53 -10.97 11.67
N LEU A 251 1.04 -9.81 12.11
CA LEU A 251 1.73 -9.02 13.14
C LEU A 251 1.94 -9.85 14.41
N GLN A 252 3.06 -9.63 15.06
CA GLN A 252 3.38 -10.27 16.34
C GLN A 252 2.34 -9.89 17.39
N SER A 253 2.05 -10.82 18.30
CA SER A 253 1.20 -10.56 19.46
C SER A 253 1.72 -9.36 20.25
N GLY A 254 0.83 -8.48 20.70
CA GLY A 254 1.17 -7.23 21.37
C GLY A 254 1.44 -6.05 20.42
N ILE A 255 1.52 -6.28 19.10
CA ILE A 255 1.55 -5.19 18.11
C ILE A 255 0.13 -4.90 17.64
N VAL A 256 -0.35 -3.68 17.89
CA VAL A 256 -1.73 -3.25 17.62
C VAL A 256 -1.88 -2.45 16.31
N GLY A 257 -0.79 -2.27 15.56
CA GLY A 257 -0.77 -1.55 14.30
C GLY A 257 0.57 -0.88 14.03
N TRP A 258 0.60 -0.04 13.01
CA TRP A 258 1.80 0.72 12.64
C TRP A 258 1.46 2.13 12.20
N ASP A 259 2.44 3.01 12.31
CA ASP A 259 2.47 4.30 11.63
C ASP A 259 3.50 4.18 10.50
N TRP A 260 3.14 4.61 9.31
CA TRP A 260 4.00 4.57 8.13
C TRP A 260 4.11 5.96 7.52
N PHE A 261 5.32 6.29 7.05
CA PHE A 261 5.64 7.58 6.47
C PHE A 261 6.48 7.40 5.21
N SER A 262 6.15 8.14 4.17
CA SER A 262 7.00 8.37 3.01
C SER A 262 7.24 9.87 2.84
N LEU A 263 8.50 10.28 2.83
CA LEU A 263 8.91 11.67 2.67
C LEU A 263 9.73 11.79 1.39
N GLN A 264 9.35 12.73 0.52
CA GLN A 264 10.07 13.07 -0.70
C GLN A 264 10.67 14.46 -0.53
N LEU A 265 11.99 14.54 -0.36
CA LEU A 265 12.70 15.77 -0.08
C LEU A 265 13.04 16.52 -1.37
N GLY A 266 13.21 17.85 -1.27
CA GLY A 266 13.51 18.71 -2.41
C GLY A 266 14.87 18.49 -3.07
N ASN A 267 15.82 17.88 -2.37
CA ASN A 267 17.13 17.49 -2.88
C ASN A 267 17.14 16.15 -3.66
N GLY A 268 15.97 15.54 -3.86
CA GLY A 268 15.83 14.28 -4.56
C GLY A 268 16.07 13.04 -3.71
N THR A 269 16.21 13.18 -2.38
CA THR A 269 16.24 12.03 -1.46
C THR A 269 14.85 11.69 -0.96
N GLU A 270 14.63 10.44 -0.55
CA GLU A 270 13.40 9.99 0.09
C GLU A 270 13.71 9.26 1.39
N LEU A 271 12.73 9.28 2.28
CA LEU A 271 12.78 8.56 3.55
C LEU A 271 11.49 7.80 3.77
N MET A 272 11.57 6.49 3.85
CA MET A 272 10.50 5.64 4.32
C MET A 272 10.74 5.28 5.77
N LEU A 273 9.73 5.38 6.61
CA LEU A 273 9.77 5.00 8.02
C LEU A 273 8.51 4.25 8.38
N TYR A 274 8.63 3.22 9.20
CA TYR A 274 7.48 2.65 9.89
C TYR A 274 7.78 2.42 11.37
N ARG A 275 6.76 2.69 12.19
CA ARG A 275 6.76 2.44 13.62
C ARG A 275 5.69 1.40 13.93
N LEU A 276 6.11 0.25 14.41
CA LEU A 276 5.19 -0.76 14.93
C LEU A 276 4.78 -0.36 16.34
N ARG A 277 3.47 -0.23 16.57
CA ARG A 277 2.90 0.21 17.86
C ARG A 277 2.59 -0.99 18.74
N GLN A 278 3.13 -1.01 19.94
CA GLN A 278 2.77 -1.98 20.96
C GLN A 278 1.55 -1.52 21.78
N GLU A 279 0.89 -2.45 22.45
CA GLU A 279 -0.28 -2.16 23.30
C GLU A 279 0.02 -1.14 24.42
N ASP A 280 1.25 -1.14 24.93
CA ASP A 280 1.73 -0.18 25.91
C ASP A 280 2.09 1.20 25.33
N GLY A 281 1.91 1.39 24.04
CA GLY A 281 2.22 2.61 23.31
C GLY A 281 3.70 2.79 22.95
N GLN A 282 4.59 1.87 23.37
CA GLN A 282 6.00 1.93 23.01
C GLN A 282 6.24 1.48 21.57
N PRO A 283 7.28 1.99 20.89
CA PRO A 283 7.67 1.48 19.59
C PRO A 283 8.26 0.07 19.72
N ASN A 284 7.85 -0.84 18.84
CA ASN A 284 8.49 -2.16 18.78
C ASN A 284 9.91 -2.04 18.19
N PRO A 285 10.91 -2.79 18.69
CA PRO A 285 12.28 -2.76 18.16
C PRO A 285 12.43 -3.12 16.68
N ALA A 286 11.46 -3.80 16.08
CA ALA A 286 11.42 -4.09 14.65
C ALA A 286 10.92 -2.90 13.79
N SER A 287 10.61 -1.75 14.42
CA SER A 287 10.38 -0.50 13.69
C SER A 287 11.64 -0.10 12.92
N SER A 288 11.48 0.33 11.68
CA SER A 288 12.62 0.55 10.79
C SER A 288 12.32 1.62 9.72
N GLY A 289 13.32 1.89 8.89
CA GLY A 289 13.19 2.82 7.78
C GLY A 289 14.29 2.66 6.76
N THR A 290 14.16 3.35 5.65
CA THR A 290 15.11 3.37 4.54
C THR A 290 15.32 4.80 4.07
N LEU A 291 16.55 5.27 4.06
CA LEU A 291 16.95 6.50 3.38
C LEU A 291 17.33 6.14 1.94
N VAL A 292 16.73 6.81 0.98
CA VAL A 292 16.98 6.61 -0.45
C VAL A 292 17.67 7.86 -1.01
N ASN A 293 18.88 7.69 -1.52
CA ASN A 293 19.64 8.77 -2.14
C ASN A 293 19.05 9.21 -3.48
N ALA A 294 19.51 10.36 -4.00
CA ALA A 294 19.04 10.91 -5.27
C ALA A 294 19.25 9.95 -6.45
N ASP A 295 20.27 9.11 -6.39
CA ASP A 295 20.62 8.08 -7.38
C ASP A 295 19.94 6.72 -7.15
N ALA A 296 18.97 6.66 -6.24
CA ALA A 296 18.25 5.45 -5.81
C ALA A 296 19.07 4.43 -4.98
N THR A 297 20.28 4.76 -4.57
CA THR A 297 21.02 3.93 -3.58
C THR A 297 20.41 4.10 -2.17
N ILE A 298 20.59 3.09 -1.31
CA ILE A 298 20.13 3.08 0.08
C ILE A 298 21.30 3.01 1.05
#